data_68f1db789ab6981019a2ec4e4798f22c
#
_entry.id   68f1db789ab6981019a2ec4e4798f22c
#
_cell.length_a   1.000
_cell.length_b   1.000
_cell.length_c   1.000
_cell.angle_alpha   90.00
_cell.angle_beta   90.00
_cell.angle_gamma   90.00
#
_symmetry.space_group_name_H-M   'P 1'
#
loop_
_entity.id
_entity.type
_entity.pdbx_description
1 polymer ?
#
loop_
_entity_poly.entity_id
_entity_poly.type
_entity_poly.pdbx_seq_one_letter_code
_entity_poly.pdbx_strand_id
1 'polypeptide(L)'
;DRSVSRGLGDVYKRQVQMGTNGPCYVERPAGYAHTAMNWPVEPESLNWGPRYIQERYGLPMFIAENGLSCTDKIYRDGKVHDVERIDFLARYLEKLSEGIQAGADVRGYFHWSLLDNYEWHSGYRERFGLVYVDYASGRRIPKDSAFWYGEVAATNGGSI
;
A
#
# COMPACT_ATOMS: atom_id res chain seq x y z
N ASP A 1 -5.25 -23.39 11.48
CA ASP A 1 -4.63 -23.00 10.21
C ASP A 1 -4.90 -21.51 9.98
N ARG A 2 -4.04 -20.67 10.52
CA ARG A 2 -4.15 -19.22 10.33
C ARG A 2 -3.38 -18.90 9.07
N SER A 3 -4.10 -18.81 7.97
CA SER A 3 -3.53 -18.41 6.69
C SER A 3 -2.69 -17.12 6.85
N VAL A 4 -1.44 -17.21 6.45
CA VAL A 4 -0.46 -16.10 6.39
C VAL A 4 -0.86 -15.07 5.30
N SER A 5 -2.07 -15.18 4.75
CA SER A 5 -2.57 -14.34 3.66
C SER A 5 -3.15 -12.98 4.08
N ARG A 6 -3.04 -12.60 5.34
CA ARG A 6 -3.23 -11.18 5.70
C ARG A 6 -1.96 -10.47 5.30
N GLY A 7 -2.07 -9.69 4.23
CA GLY A 7 -0.94 -9.08 3.56
C GLY A 7 0.08 -8.52 4.54
N LEU A 8 1.35 -8.69 4.21
CA LEU A 8 2.48 -8.11 4.95
C LEU A 8 2.25 -6.65 5.38
N GLY A 9 1.41 -5.94 4.64
CA GLY A 9 0.95 -4.60 4.99
C GLY A 9 0.31 -4.48 6.37
N ASP A 10 -0.45 -5.46 6.84
CA ASP A 10 -1.10 -5.38 8.16
C ASP A 10 -0.16 -5.71 9.31
N VAL A 11 0.81 -6.57 9.10
CA VAL A 11 1.79 -6.96 10.13
C VAL A 11 2.75 -5.80 10.44
N TYR A 12 3.14 -5.02 9.42
CA TYR A 12 4.11 -3.92 9.57
C TYR A 12 3.47 -2.55 9.78
N LYS A 13 2.20 -2.39 9.47
CA LYS A 13 1.45 -1.14 9.72
C LYS A 13 1.25 -0.86 11.21
N ARG A 14 1.38 -1.88 12.07
CA ARG A 14 1.20 -1.77 13.51
C ARG A 14 2.42 -2.29 14.23
N GLN A 15 3.41 -1.42 14.46
CA GLN A 15 4.53 -1.78 15.32
C GLN A 15 4.03 -2.13 16.71
N VAL A 16 4.58 -3.23 17.26
CA VAL A 16 4.24 -3.75 18.56
C VAL A 16 5.48 -3.70 19.45
N GLN A 17 5.33 -3.19 20.66
CA GLN A 17 6.35 -3.24 21.69
C GLN A 17 5.87 -4.09 22.86
N MET A 18 6.80 -4.62 23.65
CA MET A 18 6.45 -5.32 24.89
C MET A 18 6.16 -4.29 25.98
N GLY A 19 4.90 -4.22 26.39
CA GLY A 19 4.48 -3.46 27.57
C GLY A 19 4.43 -4.34 28.82
N THR A 20 4.09 -3.76 29.96
CA THR A 20 3.98 -4.47 31.26
C THR A 20 2.93 -5.58 31.26
N ASN A 21 1.89 -5.45 30.45
CA ASN A 21 0.77 -6.41 30.36
C ASN A 21 0.81 -7.24 29.05
N GLY A 22 1.96 -7.32 28.38
CA GLY A 22 2.14 -8.02 27.11
C GLY A 22 2.32 -7.09 25.91
N PRO A 23 2.19 -7.60 24.68
CA PRO A 23 2.36 -6.81 23.47
C PRO A 23 1.34 -5.67 23.39
N CYS A 24 1.81 -4.46 23.14
CA CYS A 24 0.97 -3.28 22.91
C CYS A 24 1.41 -2.53 21.65
N TYR A 25 0.48 -1.78 21.04
CA TYR A 25 0.82 -0.95 19.90
C TYR A 25 1.68 0.23 20.31
N VAL A 26 2.66 0.57 19.47
CA VAL A 26 3.47 1.78 19.64
C VAL A 26 2.61 2.98 19.25
N GLU A 27 2.45 3.94 20.15
CA GLU A 27 1.83 5.21 19.82
C GLU A 27 2.75 6.01 18.90
N ARG A 28 2.18 6.58 17.85
CA ARG A 28 2.91 7.42 16.92
C ARG A 28 2.90 8.87 17.41
N PRO A 29 4.01 9.60 17.21
CA PRO A 29 4.05 11.03 17.53
C PRO A 29 2.96 11.82 16.81
N ALA A 30 2.51 12.91 17.37
CA ALA A 30 1.61 13.84 16.71
C ALA A 30 2.21 14.31 15.37
N GLY A 31 1.40 14.31 14.30
CA GLY A 31 1.86 14.67 12.96
C GLY A 31 2.53 13.52 12.17
N TYR A 32 2.59 12.31 12.71
CA TYR A 32 3.05 11.15 11.94
C TYR A 32 2.13 10.90 10.74
N ALA A 33 2.71 10.62 9.57
CA ALA A 33 1.94 10.38 8.35
C ALA A 33 1.06 9.13 8.47
N HIS A 34 -0.21 9.26 8.08
CA HIS A 34 -1.18 8.17 8.11
C HIS A 34 -2.16 8.26 6.92
N THR A 35 -2.73 7.12 6.56
CA THR A 35 -3.74 7.01 5.50
C THR A 35 -5.11 7.54 5.97
N ALA A 36 -6.08 7.66 5.08
CA ALA A 36 -7.45 8.02 5.44
C ALA A 36 -8.09 7.05 6.45
N MET A 37 -7.66 5.79 6.47
CA MET A 37 -8.04 4.80 7.50
C MET A 37 -7.21 4.89 8.80
N ASN A 38 -6.44 5.96 8.97
CA ASN A 38 -5.57 6.15 10.13
C ASN A 38 -4.50 5.06 10.30
N TRP A 39 -4.07 4.45 9.22
CA TRP A 39 -2.93 3.53 9.23
C TRP A 39 -1.63 4.30 9.07
N PRO A 40 -0.58 4.00 9.84
CA PRO A 40 0.70 4.67 9.68
C PRO A 40 1.30 4.40 8.31
N VAL A 41 1.91 5.43 7.71
CA VAL A 41 2.69 5.31 6.48
C VAL A 41 4.12 4.91 6.86
N GLU A 42 4.52 3.68 6.53
CA GLU A 42 5.78 3.08 6.95
C GLU A 42 6.47 2.36 5.77
N PRO A 43 7.10 3.09 4.84
CA PRO A 43 7.71 2.50 3.65
C PRO A 43 8.79 1.44 3.94
N GLU A 44 9.53 1.59 5.04
CA GLU A 44 10.55 0.63 5.47
C GLU A 44 10.01 -0.80 5.67
N SER A 45 8.70 -0.94 5.83
CA SER A 45 8.05 -2.24 5.93
C SER A 45 8.30 -3.12 4.70
N LEU A 46 8.41 -2.53 3.50
CA LEU A 46 8.69 -3.26 2.26
C LEU A 46 10.19 -3.50 2.02
N ASN A 47 11.09 -2.90 2.78
CA ASN A 47 12.49 -3.27 2.82
C ASN A 47 12.71 -4.45 3.78
N TRP A 48 12.36 -4.26 5.05
CA TRP A 48 12.70 -5.22 6.10
C TRP A 48 11.81 -6.47 6.10
N GLY A 49 10.54 -6.33 5.74
CA GLY A 49 9.60 -7.44 5.73
C GLY A 49 9.99 -8.56 4.76
N PRO A 50 10.19 -8.27 3.48
CA PRO A 50 10.64 -9.27 2.51
C PRO A 50 11.98 -9.92 2.89
N ARG A 51 12.95 -9.15 3.39
CA ARG A 51 14.24 -9.66 3.84
C ARG A 51 14.10 -10.63 5.01
N TYR A 52 13.29 -10.29 6.01
CA TYR A 52 13.00 -11.17 7.13
C TYR A 52 12.35 -12.49 6.69
N ILE A 53 11.41 -12.43 5.75
CA ILE A 53 10.75 -13.62 5.21
C ILE A 53 11.75 -14.46 4.40
N GLN A 54 12.58 -13.81 3.58
CA GLN A 54 13.63 -14.49 2.82
C GLN A 54 14.60 -15.23 3.72
N GLU A 55 15.09 -14.57 4.77
CA GLU A 55 16.02 -15.17 5.74
C GLU A 55 15.38 -16.39 6.44
N ARG A 56 14.09 -16.30 6.79
CA ARG A 56 13.41 -17.34 7.55
C ARG A 56 12.99 -18.55 6.70
N TYR A 57 12.57 -18.33 5.47
CA TYR A 57 11.93 -19.38 4.65
C TYR A 57 12.72 -19.71 3.38
N GLY A 58 13.55 -18.84 2.86
CA GLY A 58 14.34 -19.06 1.66
C GLY A 58 13.52 -19.29 0.38
N LEU A 59 12.29 -18.78 0.34
CA LEU A 59 11.36 -18.99 -0.76
C LEU A 59 11.09 -17.70 -1.52
N PRO A 60 10.84 -17.75 -2.83
CA PRO A 60 10.38 -16.62 -3.60
C PRO A 60 9.02 -16.14 -3.09
N MET A 61 8.79 -14.83 -3.15
CA MET A 61 7.56 -14.22 -2.65
C MET A 61 6.97 -13.20 -3.61
N PHE A 62 5.71 -12.87 -3.38
CA PHE A 62 4.99 -11.78 -4.05
C PHE A 62 4.42 -10.85 -2.98
N ILE A 63 4.46 -9.54 -3.24
CA ILE A 63 3.67 -8.57 -2.49
C ILE A 63 2.26 -8.61 -3.09
N ALA A 64 1.36 -9.35 -2.46
CA ALA A 64 0.02 -9.61 -2.98
C ALA A 64 -0.87 -8.37 -2.91
N GLU A 65 -0.66 -7.50 -1.90
CA GLU A 65 -1.43 -6.28 -1.71
C GLU A 65 -0.56 -5.23 -1.01
N ASN A 66 -0.53 -4.03 -1.57
CA ASN A 66 -0.02 -2.83 -0.92
C ASN A 66 -0.71 -1.60 -1.52
N GLY A 67 -1.18 -0.70 -0.69
CA GLY A 67 -1.89 0.50 -1.11
C GLY A 67 -2.37 1.32 0.08
N LEU A 68 -3.01 2.44 -0.20
CA LEU A 68 -3.60 3.29 0.82
C LEU A 68 -4.98 3.79 0.41
N SER A 69 -5.84 4.04 1.40
CA SER A 69 -7.06 4.80 1.17
C SER A 69 -6.77 6.31 1.18
N CYS A 70 -7.41 7.02 0.25
CA CYS A 70 -7.38 8.47 0.15
C CYS A 70 -8.80 9.05 0.15
N THR A 71 -8.92 10.34 0.42
CA THR A 71 -10.17 11.10 0.29
C THR A 71 -10.34 11.63 -1.15
N ASP A 72 -10.34 10.71 -2.11
CA ASP A 72 -10.38 11.05 -3.54
C ASP A 72 -11.69 11.70 -3.93
N LYS A 73 -11.61 12.68 -4.83
CA LYS A 73 -12.77 13.39 -5.37
C LYS A 73 -12.54 13.76 -6.83
N ILE A 74 -13.62 13.98 -7.55
CA ILE A 74 -13.55 14.56 -8.90
C ILE A 74 -13.35 16.06 -8.77
N TYR A 75 -12.31 16.57 -9.41
CA TYR A 75 -11.99 17.99 -9.47
C TYR A 75 -12.77 18.69 -10.60
N ARG A 76 -12.67 20.03 -10.67
CA ARG A 76 -13.41 20.85 -11.63
C ARG A 76 -13.08 20.53 -13.09
N ASP A 77 -11.90 20.01 -13.36
CA ASP A 77 -11.45 19.55 -14.68
C ASP A 77 -11.96 18.15 -15.06
N GLY A 78 -12.73 17.53 -14.18
CA GLY A 78 -13.29 16.20 -14.37
C GLY A 78 -12.33 15.05 -14.06
N LYS A 79 -11.15 15.33 -13.56
CA LYS A 79 -10.12 14.35 -13.18
C LYS A 79 -10.07 14.11 -11.67
N VAL A 80 -9.32 13.10 -11.29
CA VAL A 80 -9.01 12.78 -9.88
C VAL A 80 -7.51 12.84 -9.68
N HIS A 81 -7.06 13.85 -8.93
CA HIS A 81 -5.67 14.12 -8.63
C HIS A 81 -5.33 13.52 -7.27
N ASP A 82 -4.65 12.39 -7.25
CA ASP A 82 -4.32 11.61 -6.06
C ASP A 82 -2.80 11.53 -5.83
N VAL A 83 -2.17 12.70 -5.75
CA VAL A 83 -0.72 12.84 -5.55
C VAL A 83 -0.21 12.13 -4.30
N GLU A 84 -1.04 12.03 -3.25
CA GLU A 84 -0.69 11.30 -2.02
C GLU A 84 -0.47 9.81 -2.30
N ARG A 85 -1.27 9.22 -3.21
CA ARG A 85 -1.12 7.81 -3.60
C ARG A 85 0.14 7.61 -4.42
N ILE A 86 0.49 8.55 -5.29
CA ILE A 86 1.73 8.51 -6.06
C ILE A 86 2.93 8.56 -5.11
N ASP A 87 2.99 9.52 -4.18
CA ASP A 87 4.06 9.64 -3.19
C ASP A 87 4.19 8.38 -2.32
N PHE A 88 3.06 7.83 -1.87
CA PHE A 88 3.04 6.59 -1.11
C PHE A 88 3.65 5.44 -1.90
N LEU A 89 3.16 5.22 -3.11
CA LEU A 89 3.63 4.11 -3.96
C LEU A 89 5.11 4.25 -4.31
N ALA A 90 5.57 5.45 -4.67
CA ALA A 90 6.97 5.70 -4.98
C ALA A 90 7.88 5.30 -3.80
N ARG A 91 7.60 5.81 -2.60
CA ARG A 91 8.37 5.49 -1.39
C ARG A 91 8.38 3.99 -1.06
N TYR A 92 7.21 3.33 -1.17
CA TYR A 92 7.12 1.90 -0.86
C TYR A 92 7.86 1.04 -1.89
N LEU A 93 7.79 1.40 -3.18
CA LEU A 93 8.49 0.69 -4.24
C LEU A 93 10.01 0.92 -4.19
N GLU A 94 10.48 2.14 -3.85
CA GLU A 94 11.89 2.40 -3.57
C GLU A 94 12.40 1.47 -2.46
N LYS A 95 11.69 1.36 -1.35
CA LYS A 95 12.06 0.49 -0.22
C LYS A 95 11.98 -0.99 -0.56
N LEU A 96 11.03 -1.38 -1.40
CA LEU A 96 10.98 -2.73 -1.94
C LEU A 96 12.21 -3.03 -2.81
N SER A 97 12.61 -2.09 -3.66
CA SER A 97 13.84 -2.20 -4.47
C SER A 97 15.08 -2.39 -3.61
N GLU A 98 15.22 -1.60 -2.52
CA GLU A 98 16.31 -1.78 -1.55
C GLU A 98 16.29 -3.20 -0.94
N GLY A 99 15.13 -3.71 -0.56
CA GLY A 99 14.95 -5.06 -0.02
C GLY A 99 15.36 -6.16 -1.02
N ILE A 100 15.00 -6.00 -2.28
CA ILE A 100 15.42 -6.90 -3.37
C ILE A 100 16.92 -6.87 -3.59
N GLN A 101 17.52 -5.67 -3.64
CA GLN A 101 18.98 -5.50 -3.77
C GLN A 101 19.73 -6.12 -2.57
N ALA A 102 19.12 -6.13 -1.40
CA ALA A 102 19.64 -6.78 -0.20
C ALA A 102 19.41 -8.31 -0.15
N GLY A 103 18.85 -8.92 -1.21
CA GLY A 103 18.74 -10.36 -1.40
C GLY A 103 17.37 -10.98 -1.20
N ALA A 104 16.31 -10.19 -1.04
CA ALA A 104 14.95 -10.73 -1.00
C ALA A 104 14.48 -11.14 -2.42
N ASP A 105 14.07 -12.40 -2.60
CA ASP A 105 13.54 -12.92 -3.88
C ASP A 105 12.06 -12.54 -4.03
N VAL A 106 11.80 -11.26 -4.31
CA VAL A 106 10.46 -10.75 -4.60
C VAL A 106 10.23 -10.75 -6.10
N ARG A 107 9.25 -11.53 -6.57
CA ARG A 107 8.97 -11.75 -7.99
C ARG A 107 7.78 -11.01 -8.53
N GLY A 108 7.07 -10.25 -7.70
CA GLY A 108 5.96 -9.43 -8.14
C GLY A 108 5.39 -8.57 -7.03
N TYR A 109 4.75 -7.50 -7.47
CA TYR A 109 4.09 -6.52 -6.62
C TYR A 109 2.73 -6.18 -7.20
N PHE A 110 1.69 -6.22 -6.37
CA PHE A 110 0.32 -5.89 -6.74
C PHE A 110 -0.20 -4.76 -5.88
N HIS A 111 -0.62 -3.70 -6.56
CA HIS A 111 -1.28 -2.59 -5.87
C HIS A 111 -2.70 -2.98 -5.43
N TRP A 112 -3.06 -2.69 -4.19
CA TRP A 112 -4.43 -2.70 -3.74
C TRP A 112 -5.01 -1.30 -3.78
N SER A 113 -5.92 -1.02 -4.71
CA SER A 113 -6.61 -1.89 -5.65
C SER A 113 -6.70 -1.25 -7.04
N LEU A 114 -7.13 -2.00 -8.06
CA LEU A 114 -7.35 -1.43 -9.40
C LEU A 114 -8.53 -0.45 -9.42
N LEU A 115 -9.66 -0.83 -8.84
CA LEU A 115 -10.88 -0.02 -8.78
C LEU A 115 -11.21 0.33 -7.33
N ASP A 116 -11.77 1.51 -7.08
CA ASP A 116 -12.46 1.75 -5.82
C ASP A 116 -13.55 0.70 -5.64
N ASN A 117 -13.62 0.10 -4.46
CA ASN A 117 -14.49 -1.05 -4.19
C ASN A 117 -15.07 -1.02 -2.77
N TYR A 118 -15.76 -2.08 -2.40
CA TYR A 118 -16.32 -2.29 -1.08
C TYR A 118 -15.24 -2.71 -0.09
N GLU A 119 -14.98 -1.85 0.92
CA GLU A 119 -13.97 -2.09 1.97
C GLU A 119 -14.62 -2.64 3.24
N TRP A 120 -15.08 -3.88 3.19
CA TRP A 120 -15.65 -4.62 4.34
C TRP A 120 -16.55 -3.74 5.24
N HIS A 121 -16.25 -3.61 6.52
CA HIS A 121 -17.03 -2.81 7.47
C HIS A 121 -17.01 -1.30 7.20
N SER A 122 -16.07 -0.81 6.42
CA SER A 122 -16.00 0.59 5.98
C SER A 122 -16.91 0.88 4.79
N GLY A 123 -17.47 -0.16 4.14
CA GLY A 123 -18.35 -0.03 2.99
C GLY A 123 -17.65 0.66 1.81
N TYR A 124 -18.31 1.62 1.18
CA TYR A 124 -17.78 2.36 0.04
C TYR A 124 -17.13 3.69 0.41
N ARG A 125 -16.85 3.92 1.70
CA ARG A 125 -16.26 5.17 2.17
C ARG A 125 -14.79 5.30 1.81
N GLU A 126 -14.04 4.20 1.90
CA GLU A 126 -12.60 4.18 1.64
C GLU A 126 -12.32 4.00 0.13
N ARG A 127 -11.31 4.69 -0.36
CA ARG A 127 -10.94 4.66 -1.78
C ARG A 127 -9.50 4.24 -1.96
N PHE A 128 -9.31 2.98 -2.35
CA PHE A 128 -8.00 2.38 -2.60
C PHE A 128 -7.62 2.31 -4.08
N GLY A 129 -8.60 2.46 -4.97
CA GLY A 129 -8.41 2.22 -6.39
C GLY A 129 -7.44 3.16 -7.07
N LEU A 130 -6.74 2.67 -8.09
CA LEU A 130 -6.12 3.50 -9.12
C LEU A 130 -7.17 4.16 -10.03
N VAL A 131 -8.36 3.55 -10.09
CA VAL A 131 -9.49 4.07 -10.85
C VAL A 131 -10.62 4.45 -9.89
N TYR A 132 -11.02 5.69 -9.95
CA TYR A 132 -12.18 6.20 -9.20
C TYR A 132 -13.48 5.61 -9.77
N VAL A 133 -14.34 5.12 -8.89
CA VAL A 133 -15.68 4.66 -9.23
C VAL A 133 -16.70 5.64 -8.66
N ASP A 134 -17.47 6.25 -9.53
CA ASP A 134 -18.69 6.96 -9.13
C ASP A 134 -19.76 5.91 -8.84
N TYR A 135 -20.00 5.63 -7.59
CA TYR A 135 -20.92 4.56 -7.18
C TYR A 135 -22.37 4.79 -7.57
N ALA A 136 -22.77 6.05 -7.81
CA ALA A 136 -24.13 6.36 -8.23
C ALA A 136 -24.36 6.03 -9.71
N SER A 137 -23.41 6.34 -10.58
CA SER A 137 -23.53 6.16 -12.03
C SER A 137 -22.77 4.93 -12.55
N GLY A 138 -21.86 4.36 -11.77
CA GLY A 138 -20.94 3.31 -12.20
C GLY A 138 -19.81 3.81 -13.11
N ARG A 139 -19.68 5.12 -13.33
CA ARG A 139 -18.63 5.71 -14.16
C ARG A 139 -17.27 5.48 -13.51
N ARG A 140 -16.29 5.13 -14.34
CA ARG A 140 -14.90 4.87 -13.97
C ARG A 140 -14.00 5.97 -14.51
N ILE A 141 -13.16 6.55 -13.65
CA ILE A 141 -12.23 7.63 -14.00
C ILE A 141 -10.84 7.20 -13.54
N PRO A 142 -9.88 6.92 -14.45
CA PRO A 142 -8.50 6.70 -14.06
C PRO A 142 -7.98 7.93 -13.30
N LYS A 143 -7.33 7.67 -12.16
CA LYS A 143 -6.69 8.70 -11.33
C LYS A 143 -5.29 8.99 -11.87
N ASP A 144 -4.65 10.05 -11.42
CA ASP A 144 -3.28 10.37 -11.84
C ASP A 144 -2.33 9.21 -11.49
N SER A 145 -2.54 8.55 -10.36
CA SER A 145 -1.78 7.38 -9.95
C SER A 145 -1.90 6.19 -10.91
N ALA A 146 -3.02 6.06 -11.64
CA ALA A 146 -3.18 4.98 -12.62
C ALA A 146 -2.19 5.11 -13.78
N PHE A 147 -2.00 6.32 -14.26
CA PHE A 147 -1.06 6.60 -15.36
C PHE A 147 0.37 6.45 -14.86
N TRP A 148 0.70 7.02 -13.72
CA TRP A 148 2.01 6.91 -13.10
C TRP A 148 2.40 5.45 -12.83
N TYR A 149 1.52 4.68 -12.19
CA TYR A 149 1.78 3.28 -11.88
C TYR A 149 1.88 2.40 -13.14
N GLY A 150 1.10 2.73 -14.19
CA GLY A 150 1.20 2.10 -15.49
C GLY A 150 2.58 2.25 -16.12
N GLU A 151 3.19 3.44 -16.01
CA GLU A 151 4.55 3.71 -16.48
C GLU A 151 5.60 2.97 -15.63
N VAL A 152 5.45 2.99 -14.32
CA VAL A 152 6.32 2.23 -13.40
C VAL A 152 6.28 0.74 -13.73
N ALA A 153 5.10 0.18 -13.96
CA ALA A 153 4.95 -1.23 -14.32
C ALA A 153 5.57 -1.55 -15.70
N ALA A 154 5.37 -0.68 -16.69
CA ALA A 154 5.92 -0.85 -18.03
C ALA A 154 7.45 -0.79 -18.06
N THR A 155 8.05 -0.01 -17.19
CA THR A 155 9.51 0.15 -17.05
C THR A 155 10.14 -0.77 -16.01
N ASN A 156 9.35 -1.63 -15.37
CA ASN A 156 9.79 -2.46 -14.25
C ASN A 156 10.49 -1.65 -13.13
N GLY A 157 9.91 -0.50 -12.79
CA GLY A 157 10.45 0.39 -11.76
C GLY A 157 11.52 1.38 -12.25
N GLY A 158 11.89 1.36 -13.54
CA GLY A 158 12.93 2.23 -14.09
C GLY A 158 12.57 3.72 -14.13
N SER A 159 11.32 4.09 -13.80
CA SER A 159 10.83 5.47 -13.73
C SER A 159 10.56 5.98 -12.32
N ILE A 160 11.01 5.24 -11.29
CA ILE A 160 10.90 5.64 -9.87
C ILE A 160 12.13 6.44 -9.46
#